data_bc65001fd179a48d99ba92b4103cc9e8
#
_entry.id   bc65001fd179a48d99ba92b4103cc9e8
#
_cell.length_a   1.000
_cell.length_b   1.000
_cell.length_c   1.000
_cell.angle_alpha   90.00
_cell.angle_beta   90.00
_cell.angle_gamma   90.00
#
_symmetry.space_group_name_H-M   'P 1'
#
loop_
_entity.id
_entity.type
_entity.pdbx_description
1 polymer ?
#
loop_
_entity_poly.entity_id
_entity_poly.type
_entity_poly.pdbx_seq_one_letter_code
_entity_poly.pdbx_strand_id
1 'polypeptide(L)'
;MTSSPPKEEGEDAEKQKQIVAADTAYKAGIAAIRANDLESAIQFLGSSLQIRNDIFGEGSIEAAPTYLKYGCVLFWKAQEDNTVFGVNAPGGAGGDTDGGDANTENATKEEEEKQQNEEDGEDANGEEGEDEEETDMELAWKLLENARLIYLEHFETTKENPDPEPLRKERALELASVYENLGDINQEQSNFEGAIEDETKALEIYEKELSLDDRRIAAVLSNMSLAYQLLDRFKEALRTCQRGIAVLKARLKRLEEDDLKDGGKENTERTEEFETIRAVLGDFTEKEVELKGLADQEQSAKDAIRA
;
A
#
# COMPACT_ATOMS: atom_id res chain seq x y z
N MET A 1 33.51 -47.71 24.40
CA MET A 1 33.02 -46.34 24.62
C MET A 1 33.24 -45.55 23.34
N THR A 2 32.27 -45.60 22.46
CA THR A 2 32.29 -44.81 21.22
C THR A 2 31.29 -43.68 21.40
N SER A 3 31.81 -42.51 21.66
CA SER A 3 31.03 -41.28 21.69
C SER A 3 30.59 -40.97 20.26
N SER A 4 29.29 -41.00 20.00
CA SER A 4 28.74 -40.45 18.80
C SER A 4 29.04 -38.94 18.76
N PRO A 5 29.51 -38.37 17.65
CA PRO A 5 29.78 -36.96 17.56
C PRO A 5 28.46 -36.16 17.35
N PRO A 6 28.48 -34.88 17.63
CA PRO A 6 27.32 -34.04 17.77
C PRO A 6 26.71 -33.73 16.39
N LYS A 7 25.61 -34.40 16.07
CA LYS A 7 24.77 -34.01 14.91
C LYS A 7 24.12 -32.64 15.10
N GLU A 8 23.79 -32.30 16.33
CA GLU A 8 23.10 -31.01 16.69
C GLU A 8 23.96 -29.77 16.41
N GLU A 9 25.26 -29.79 16.71
CA GLU A 9 26.15 -28.64 16.44
C GLU A 9 26.32 -28.33 14.95
N GLY A 10 26.23 -29.33 14.09
CA GLY A 10 26.32 -29.15 12.63
C GLY A 10 25.04 -28.57 12.03
N GLU A 11 23.88 -28.98 12.52
CA GLU A 11 22.56 -28.50 12.08
C GLU A 11 22.34 -27.05 12.53
N ASP A 12 22.71 -26.71 13.76
CA ASP A 12 22.62 -25.32 14.26
C ASP A 12 23.57 -24.41 13.50
N ALA A 13 24.77 -24.82 13.16
CA ALA A 13 25.72 -24.04 12.38
C ALA A 13 25.22 -23.79 10.95
N GLU A 14 24.54 -24.76 10.32
CA GLU A 14 23.97 -24.61 8.98
C GLU A 14 22.75 -23.69 9.00
N LYS A 15 21.84 -23.86 9.97
CA LYS A 15 20.70 -22.96 10.19
C LYS A 15 21.15 -21.51 10.39
N GLN A 16 22.21 -21.31 11.18
CA GLN A 16 22.77 -19.97 11.39
C GLN A 16 23.32 -19.34 10.09
N LYS A 17 23.95 -20.11 9.22
CA LYS A 17 24.40 -19.62 7.91
C LYS A 17 23.23 -19.23 7.01
N GLN A 18 22.16 -20.01 7.02
CA GLN A 18 20.95 -19.71 6.26
C GLN A 18 20.28 -18.41 6.77
N ILE A 19 20.19 -18.19 8.10
CA ILE A 19 19.70 -16.95 8.68
C ILE A 19 20.53 -15.75 8.19
N VAL A 20 21.85 -15.86 8.22
CA VAL A 20 22.76 -14.80 7.73
C VAL A 20 22.55 -14.55 6.23
N ALA A 21 22.33 -15.61 5.44
CA ALA A 21 22.03 -15.48 4.01
C ALA A 21 20.70 -14.75 3.77
N ALA A 22 19.63 -15.13 4.50
CA ALA A 22 18.33 -14.46 4.44
C ALA A 22 18.42 -12.98 4.82
N ASP A 23 19.13 -12.64 5.90
CA ASP A 23 19.34 -11.27 6.34
C ASP A 23 20.15 -10.43 5.34
N THR A 24 21.13 -11.07 4.70
CA THR A 24 21.94 -10.42 3.64
C THR A 24 21.07 -10.11 2.42
N ALA A 25 20.27 -11.08 1.98
CA ALA A 25 19.34 -10.87 0.88
C ALA A 25 18.28 -9.80 1.22
N TYR A 26 17.71 -9.83 2.42
CA TYR A 26 16.78 -8.78 2.87
C TYR A 26 17.41 -7.39 2.82
N LYS A 27 18.62 -7.21 3.35
CA LYS A 27 19.34 -5.93 3.32
C LYS A 27 19.65 -5.48 1.90
N ALA A 28 20.01 -6.42 1.01
CA ALA A 28 20.21 -6.12 -0.41
C ALA A 28 18.91 -5.65 -1.08
N GLY A 29 17.77 -6.29 -0.77
CA GLY A 29 16.47 -5.87 -1.22
C GLY A 29 16.10 -4.45 -0.76
N ILE A 30 16.33 -4.14 0.52
CA ILE A 30 16.12 -2.78 1.05
C ILE A 30 17.04 -1.75 0.38
N ALA A 31 18.28 -2.11 0.07
CA ALA A 31 19.20 -1.24 -0.66
C ALA A 31 18.73 -1.00 -2.10
N ALA A 32 18.22 -2.03 -2.78
CA ALA A 32 17.65 -1.93 -4.12
C ALA A 32 16.40 -1.02 -4.14
N ILE A 33 15.50 -1.14 -3.14
CA ILE A 33 14.36 -0.22 -2.96
C ILE A 33 14.84 1.24 -2.89
N ARG A 34 15.85 1.53 -2.09
CA ARG A 34 16.40 2.90 -1.97
C ARG A 34 17.04 3.41 -3.26
N ALA A 35 17.52 2.52 -4.10
CA ALA A 35 18.07 2.83 -5.43
C ALA A 35 16.99 2.91 -6.53
N ASN A 36 15.71 2.69 -6.19
CA ASN A 36 14.58 2.56 -7.11
C ASN A 36 14.79 1.44 -8.16
N ASP A 37 15.49 0.37 -7.78
CA ASP A 37 15.70 -0.84 -8.58
C ASP A 37 14.72 -1.92 -8.12
N LEU A 38 13.47 -1.85 -8.61
CA LEU A 38 12.39 -2.73 -8.18
C LEU A 38 12.64 -4.18 -8.60
N GLU A 39 13.26 -4.42 -9.75
CA GLU A 39 13.58 -5.77 -10.24
C GLU A 39 14.57 -6.49 -9.29
N SER A 40 15.67 -5.82 -8.94
CA SER A 40 16.61 -6.39 -7.97
C SER A 40 15.99 -6.54 -6.59
N ALA A 41 15.13 -5.61 -6.17
CA ALA A 41 14.43 -5.71 -4.89
C ALA A 41 13.53 -6.95 -4.82
N ILE A 42 12.76 -7.22 -5.88
CA ILE A 42 11.91 -8.42 -6.01
C ILE A 42 12.75 -9.69 -5.87
N GLN A 43 13.86 -9.79 -6.61
CA GLN A 43 14.73 -10.98 -6.57
C GLN A 43 15.32 -11.21 -5.18
N PHE A 44 15.86 -10.19 -4.54
CA PHE A 44 16.48 -10.31 -3.23
C PHE A 44 15.45 -10.58 -2.12
N LEU A 45 14.31 -9.92 -2.13
CA LEU A 45 13.27 -10.12 -1.13
C LEU A 45 12.59 -11.48 -1.29
N GLY A 46 12.34 -11.93 -2.52
CA GLY A 46 11.83 -13.28 -2.81
C GLY A 46 12.78 -14.36 -2.29
N SER A 47 14.09 -14.24 -2.57
CA SER A 47 15.11 -15.16 -2.06
C SER A 47 15.16 -15.15 -0.52
N SER A 48 15.09 -13.97 0.11
CA SER A 48 15.07 -13.87 1.56
C SER A 48 13.83 -14.52 2.16
N LEU A 49 12.66 -14.32 1.55
CA LEU A 49 11.40 -14.89 2.02
C LEU A 49 11.43 -16.41 1.96
N GLN A 50 11.89 -16.98 0.82
CA GLN A 50 12.00 -18.42 0.68
C GLN A 50 12.88 -19.03 1.77
N ILE A 51 14.07 -18.49 2.00
CA ILE A 51 14.98 -19.00 3.04
C ILE A 51 14.35 -18.89 4.43
N ARG A 52 13.65 -17.78 4.74
CA ARG A 52 12.98 -17.61 6.04
C ARG A 52 11.84 -18.60 6.22
N ASN A 53 11.04 -18.84 5.19
CA ASN A 53 9.96 -19.82 5.22
C ASN A 53 10.50 -21.24 5.42
N ASP A 54 11.60 -21.59 4.78
CA ASP A 54 12.26 -22.89 4.95
C ASP A 54 12.78 -23.11 6.39
N ILE A 55 13.25 -22.05 7.06
CA ILE A 55 13.86 -22.13 8.40
C ILE A 55 12.80 -22.03 9.51
N PHE A 56 11.86 -21.11 9.37
CA PHE A 56 10.95 -20.71 10.45
C PHE A 56 9.49 -21.10 10.20
N GLY A 57 9.14 -21.43 8.96
CA GLY A 57 7.77 -21.64 8.49
C GLY A 57 7.12 -20.38 7.93
N GLU A 58 6.16 -20.56 7.04
CA GLU A 58 5.47 -19.44 6.33
C GLU A 58 4.70 -18.50 7.26
N GLY A 59 4.16 -19.02 8.38
CA GLY A 59 3.44 -18.21 9.36
C GLY A 59 4.31 -17.60 10.46
N SER A 60 5.64 -17.58 10.30
CA SER A 60 6.55 -17.12 11.35
C SER A 60 6.65 -15.60 11.40
N ILE A 61 6.76 -15.06 12.62
CA ILE A 61 6.97 -13.60 12.82
C ILE A 61 8.31 -13.14 12.24
N GLU A 62 9.29 -14.02 12.11
CA GLU A 62 10.58 -13.75 11.48
C GLU A 62 10.46 -13.51 9.97
N ALA A 63 9.45 -14.08 9.31
CA ALA A 63 9.20 -13.87 7.88
C ALA A 63 8.34 -12.63 7.61
N ALA A 64 7.53 -12.16 8.56
CA ALA A 64 6.56 -11.09 8.39
C ALA A 64 7.14 -9.80 7.79
N PRO A 65 8.31 -9.26 8.23
CA PRO A 65 8.90 -8.07 7.63
C PRO A 65 9.27 -8.27 6.16
N THR A 66 9.62 -9.50 5.75
CA THR A 66 9.97 -9.81 4.36
C THR A 66 8.71 -9.90 3.50
N TYR A 67 7.64 -10.53 3.99
CA TYR A 67 6.32 -10.51 3.36
C TYR A 67 5.86 -9.07 3.08
N LEU A 68 5.92 -8.19 4.10
CA LEU A 68 5.57 -6.77 3.96
C LEU A 68 6.39 -6.10 2.86
N LYS A 69 7.73 -6.17 2.92
CA LYS A 69 8.58 -5.45 1.96
C LYS A 69 8.46 -6.00 0.55
N TYR A 70 8.32 -7.32 0.41
CA TYR A 70 8.13 -7.94 -0.91
C TYR A 70 6.78 -7.56 -1.52
N GLY A 71 5.70 -7.60 -0.74
CA GLY A 71 4.38 -7.13 -1.17
C GLY A 71 4.38 -5.66 -1.61
N CYS A 72 5.03 -4.76 -0.83
CA CYS A 72 5.15 -3.36 -1.22
C CYS A 72 5.87 -3.17 -2.56
N VAL A 73 6.97 -3.88 -2.81
CA VAL A 73 7.75 -3.73 -4.05
C VAL A 73 6.97 -4.23 -5.27
N LEU A 74 6.28 -5.37 -5.15
CA LEU A 74 5.41 -5.86 -6.22
C LEU A 74 4.26 -4.91 -6.51
N PHE A 75 3.67 -4.32 -5.49
CA PHE A 75 2.64 -3.29 -5.65
C PHE A 75 3.17 -2.08 -6.42
N TRP A 76 4.34 -1.54 -6.06
CA TRP A 76 4.95 -0.41 -6.78
C TRP A 76 5.29 -0.76 -8.22
N LYS A 77 5.80 -1.98 -8.47
CA LYS A 77 6.06 -2.45 -9.83
C LYS A 77 4.77 -2.53 -10.64
N ALA A 78 3.70 -3.10 -10.10
CA ALA A 78 2.41 -3.16 -10.74
C ALA A 78 1.86 -1.76 -11.10
N GLN A 79 2.08 -0.75 -10.25
CA GLN A 79 1.72 0.63 -10.53
C GLN A 79 2.57 1.23 -11.67
N GLU A 80 3.90 0.99 -11.69
CA GLU A 80 4.76 1.45 -12.77
C GLU A 80 4.34 0.85 -14.12
N ASP A 81 4.08 -0.45 -14.17
CA ASP A 81 3.64 -1.14 -15.38
C ASP A 81 2.29 -0.60 -15.88
N ASN A 82 1.32 -0.35 -14.99
CA ASN A 82 0.03 0.23 -15.34
C ASN A 82 0.16 1.67 -15.89
N THR A 83 1.09 2.48 -15.38
CA THR A 83 1.33 3.84 -15.89
C THR A 83 2.00 3.85 -17.26
N VAL A 84 2.92 2.93 -17.52
CA VAL A 84 3.61 2.79 -18.82
C VAL A 84 2.64 2.36 -19.93
N PHE A 85 1.65 1.54 -19.62
CA PHE A 85 0.64 1.10 -20.59
C PHE A 85 -0.57 2.05 -20.71
N GLY A 86 -0.61 3.17 -19.98
CA GLY A 86 -1.63 4.21 -20.13
C GLY A 86 -3.03 3.84 -19.65
N VAL A 87 -3.16 2.81 -18.79
CA VAL A 87 -4.47 2.28 -18.38
C VAL A 87 -5.10 3.06 -17.22
N ASN A 88 -4.33 3.77 -16.40
CA ASN A 88 -4.91 4.62 -15.35
C ASN A 88 -3.96 5.77 -14.98
N ALA A 89 -4.11 6.93 -15.61
CA ALA A 89 -3.64 8.18 -15.03
C ALA A 89 -4.78 8.79 -14.22
N PRO A 90 -4.71 8.91 -12.89
CA PRO A 90 -5.68 9.68 -12.14
C PRO A 90 -5.45 11.17 -12.45
N GLY A 91 -6.38 11.77 -13.23
CA GLY A 91 -6.50 13.21 -13.37
C GLY A 91 -5.59 13.90 -14.39
N GLY A 92 -5.55 13.42 -15.62
CA GLY A 92 -5.04 14.21 -16.75
C GLY A 92 -6.19 14.95 -17.41
N ALA A 93 -6.45 16.19 -17.00
CA ALA A 93 -7.31 17.10 -17.73
C ALA A 93 -6.68 17.49 -19.07
N GLY A 94 -7.46 17.31 -20.14
CA GLY A 94 -7.45 17.97 -21.42
C GLY A 94 -6.18 18.65 -21.93
N GLY A 95 -5.66 18.07 -23.01
CA GLY A 95 -4.82 18.76 -23.94
C GLY A 95 -5.34 18.52 -25.34
N ASP A 96 -6.12 19.45 -25.86
CA ASP A 96 -6.48 19.54 -27.27
C ASP A 96 -5.24 19.47 -28.16
N THR A 97 -5.24 18.57 -29.12
CA THR A 97 -4.53 18.80 -30.38
C THR A 97 -5.41 18.41 -31.55
N ASP A 98 -5.86 19.45 -32.19
CA ASP A 98 -6.49 19.55 -33.51
C ASP A 98 -5.72 18.84 -34.62
N GLY A 99 -6.47 18.25 -35.57
CA GLY A 99 -6.08 18.22 -36.95
C GLY A 99 -5.97 16.88 -37.66
N GLY A 100 -6.95 16.55 -38.50
CA GLY A 100 -6.64 15.77 -39.70
C GLY A 100 -7.68 14.77 -40.18
N ASP A 101 -8.62 15.29 -40.89
CA ASP A 101 -9.50 14.76 -41.93
C ASP A 101 -9.08 13.45 -42.65
N ALA A 102 -10.03 12.51 -42.81
CA ALA A 102 -10.48 11.96 -44.10
C ALA A 102 -11.32 10.69 -43.96
N ASN A 103 -12.63 10.85 -44.11
CA ASN A 103 -13.53 10.19 -45.08
C ASN A 103 -13.35 8.69 -45.39
N THR A 104 -14.31 7.85 -45.12
CA THR A 104 -15.24 7.29 -46.12
C THR A 104 -16.30 6.36 -45.50
N GLU A 105 -17.48 6.62 -45.96
CA GLU A 105 -18.75 5.96 -45.89
C GLU A 105 -18.74 4.44 -46.14
N ASN A 106 -19.60 3.65 -45.51
CA ASN A 106 -20.85 3.06 -46.06
C ASN A 106 -21.24 1.85 -45.25
N ALA A 107 -22.40 1.88 -44.66
CA ALA A 107 -23.70 1.42 -45.05
C ALA A 107 -24.05 -0.01 -44.60
N THR A 108 -24.95 -0.04 -43.62
CA THR A 108 -26.27 -0.67 -43.52
C THR A 108 -26.46 -2.17 -43.70
N LYS A 109 -27.20 -2.72 -42.71
CA LYS A 109 -28.30 -3.71 -42.78
C LYS A 109 -27.91 -5.18 -43.00
N GLU A 110 -28.50 -6.16 -42.42
CA GLU A 110 -29.89 -6.45 -41.95
C GLU A 110 -29.85 -7.68 -41.03
N GLU A 111 -30.83 -7.70 -40.20
CA GLU A 111 -31.43 -8.70 -39.34
C GLU A 111 -31.69 -10.09 -39.98
N GLU A 112 -31.83 -11.07 -39.14
CA GLU A 112 -32.88 -12.09 -38.95
C GLU A 112 -32.37 -13.52 -38.72
N GLU A 113 -32.77 -14.02 -37.57
CA GLU A 113 -33.35 -15.29 -37.14
C GLU A 113 -33.05 -16.60 -37.95
N LYS A 114 -32.72 -17.68 -37.23
CA LYS A 114 -33.54 -18.86 -36.95
C LYS A 114 -32.84 -19.96 -36.17
N GLN A 115 -33.40 -20.25 -35.04
CA GLN A 115 -33.80 -21.49 -34.36
C GLN A 115 -33.34 -22.87 -34.88
N GLN A 116 -32.93 -23.65 -33.88
CA GLN A 116 -33.12 -25.10 -33.63
C GLN A 116 -32.33 -26.12 -34.47
N ASN A 117 -31.53 -26.94 -33.84
CA ASN A 117 -31.90 -28.35 -33.54
C ASN A 117 -30.88 -29.03 -32.60
N GLU A 118 -31.41 -29.86 -31.73
CA GLU A 118 -30.77 -30.77 -30.80
C GLU A 118 -30.05 -31.90 -31.56
N GLU A 119 -28.97 -32.45 -31.00
CA GLU A 119 -28.80 -33.83 -30.56
C GLU A 119 -27.32 -34.20 -30.40
N ASP A 120 -27.03 -34.72 -29.21
CA ASP A 120 -26.06 -35.73 -28.79
C ASP A 120 -24.64 -35.76 -29.38
N GLY A 121 -23.69 -35.63 -28.44
CA GLY A 121 -22.30 -36.02 -28.61
C GLY A 121 -21.54 -35.83 -27.30
N GLU A 122 -21.53 -36.85 -26.45
CA GLU A 122 -20.57 -36.99 -25.36
C GLU A 122 -19.16 -36.96 -25.96
N ASP A 123 -18.41 -35.94 -25.59
CA ASP A 123 -16.95 -36.06 -25.58
C ASP A 123 -16.41 -35.25 -24.41
N ALA A 124 -15.75 -35.98 -23.53
CA ALA A 124 -14.97 -35.49 -22.41
C ALA A 124 -13.86 -34.59 -22.94
N ASN A 125 -14.04 -33.28 -22.87
CA ASN A 125 -12.98 -32.32 -23.03
C ASN A 125 -12.57 -31.89 -21.64
N GLY A 126 -11.37 -32.36 -21.21
CA GLY A 126 -10.72 -31.85 -20.02
C GLY A 126 -10.59 -30.34 -20.16
N GLU A 127 -11.18 -29.62 -19.25
CA GLU A 127 -10.81 -28.24 -18.97
C GLU A 127 -9.33 -28.27 -18.54
N GLU A 128 -8.44 -28.10 -19.51
CA GLU A 128 -7.12 -27.54 -19.22
C GLU A 128 -7.43 -26.13 -18.72
N GLY A 129 -7.49 -25.97 -17.39
CA GLY A 129 -7.45 -24.66 -16.77
C GLY A 129 -6.20 -24.01 -17.31
N GLU A 130 -6.35 -22.99 -18.16
CA GLU A 130 -5.30 -22.01 -18.37
C GLU A 130 -4.97 -21.53 -16.95
N ASP A 131 -3.80 -21.86 -16.45
CA ASP A 131 -3.21 -21.25 -15.25
C ASP A 131 -3.06 -19.78 -15.64
N GLU A 132 -4.07 -18.94 -15.32
CA GLU A 132 -3.94 -17.50 -15.43
C GLU A 132 -2.74 -17.12 -14.56
N GLU A 133 -1.67 -16.66 -15.19
CA GLU A 133 -0.49 -16.21 -14.46
C GLU A 133 -0.92 -15.11 -13.49
N GLU A 134 -0.67 -15.33 -12.21
CA GLU A 134 -1.00 -14.41 -11.14
C GLU A 134 -0.33 -13.06 -11.39
N THR A 135 -1.09 -11.98 -11.36
CA THR A 135 -0.57 -10.63 -11.57
C THR A 135 0.28 -10.17 -10.38
N ASP A 136 1.24 -9.26 -10.62
CA ASP A 136 2.05 -8.66 -9.54
C ASP A 136 1.17 -7.99 -8.47
N MET A 137 0.02 -7.43 -8.86
CA MET A 137 -0.96 -6.83 -7.93
C MET A 137 -1.61 -7.87 -7.02
N GLU A 138 -2.03 -9.01 -7.57
CA GLU A 138 -2.64 -10.12 -6.79
C GLU A 138 -1.61 -10.75 -5.86
N LEU A 139 -0.39 -10.96 -6.34
CA LEU A 139 0.70 -11.48 -5.51
C LEU A 139 1.07 -10.49 -4.39
N ALA A 140 1.13 -9.18 -4.68
CA ALA A 140 1.34 -8.14 -3.68
C ALA A 140 0.28 -8.20 -2.58
N TRP A 141 -0.99 -8.28 -2.97
CA TRP A 141 -2.11 -8.39 -2.02
C TRP A 141 -1.97 -9.64 -1.13
N LYS A 142 -1.68 -10.83 -1.72
CA LYS A 142 -1.51 -12.08 -0.96
C LYS A 142 -0.35 -12.00 0.04
N LEU A 143 0.77 -11.42 -0.36
CA LEU A 143 1.93 -11.27 0.53
C LEU A 143 1.63 -10.32 1.70
N LEU A 144 0.94 -9.21 1.44
CA LEU A 144 0.53 -8.27 2.47
C LEU A 144 -0.52 -8.87 3.41
N GLU A 145 -1.49 -9.63 2.90
CA GLU A 145 -2.45 -10.37 3.72
C GLU A 145 -1.75 -11.40 4.62
N ASN A 146 -0.78 -12.14 4.11
CA ASN A 146 0.02 -13.05 4.93
C ASN A 146 0.77 -12.29 6.04
N ALA A 147 1.41 -11.16 5.71
CA ALA A 147 2.04 -10.33 6.73
C ALA A 147 1.04 -9.87 7.79
N ARG A 148 -0.14 -9.40 7.38
CA ARG A 148 -1.22 -8.98 8.30
C ARG A 148 -1.62 -10.07 9.26
N LEU A 149 -1.90 -11.28 8.74
CA LEU A 149 -2.31 -12.42 9.54
C LEU A 149 -1.22 -12.83 10.54
N ILE A 150 0.04 -12.87 10.11
CA ILE A 150 1.17 -13.21 10.99
C ILE A 150 1.31 -12.20 12.15
N TYR A 151 1.25 -10.89 11.86
CA TYR A 151 1.33 -9.87 12.92
C TYR A 151 0.14 -9.94 13.89
N LEU A 152 -1.08 -10.13 13.37
CA LEU A 152 -2.28 -10.25 14.21
C LEU A 152 -2.22 -11.48 15.11
N GLU A 153 -1.83 -12.63 14.58
CA GLU A 153 -1.65 -13.86 15.35
C GLU A 153 -0.56 -13.69 16.41
N HIS A 154 0.55 -13.05 16.04
CA HIS A 154 1.62 -12.77 16.98
C HIS A 154 1.15 -11.90 18.15
N PHE A 155 0.46 -10.79 17.90
CA PHE A 155 -0.07 -9.93 18.96
C PHE A 155 -1.12 -10.63 19.81
N GLU A 156 -1.92 -11.51 19.22
CA GLU A 156 -2.90 -12.31 19.97
C GLU A 156 -2.23 -13.33 20.90
N THR A 157 -1.27 -14.08 20.39
CA THR A 157 -0.57 -15.14 21.12
C THR A 157 0.38 -14.60 22.19
N THR A 158 0.89 -13.39 22.02
CA THR A 158 1.81 -12.74 22.97
C THR A 158 1.13 -11.79 23.96
N LYS A 159 -0.21 -11.74 24.00
CA LYS A 159 -0.96 -10.82 24.91
C LYS A 159 -0.54 -10.89 26.38
N GLU A 160 -0.33 -12.11 26.89
CA GLU A 160 0.04 -12.33 28.29
C GLU A 160 1.54 -12.09 28.55
N ASN A 161 2.37 -12.23 27.51
CA ASN A 161 3.80 -12.00 27.57
C ASN A 161 4.27 -11.25 26.32
N PRO A 162 3.98 -9.94 26.25
CA PRO A 162 4.26 -9.16 25.05
C PRO A 162 5.77 -8.98 24.82
N ASP A 163 6.11 -8.77 23.56
CA ASP A 163 7.46 -8.36 23.21
C ASP A 163 7.92 -7.16 24.02
N PRO A 164 9.22 -7.10 24.36
CA PRO A 164 9.76 -5.93 25.00
C PRO A 164 9.72 -4.73 24.05
N GLU A 165 9.48 -3.53 24.60
CA GLU A 165 9.74 -2.29 23.88
C GLU A 165 11.26 -2.15 23.63
N PRO A 166 11.72 -1.74 22.44
CA PRO A 166 10.97 -1.14 21.33
C PRO A 166 10.46 -2.14 20.27
N LEU A 167 10.70 -3.45 20.39
CA LEU A 167 10.35 -4.45 19.37
C LEU A 167 8.82 -4.52 19.15
N ARG A 168 8.04 -4.46 20.23
CA ARG A 168 6.57 -4.42 20.14
C ARG A 168 6.09 -3.23 19.30
N LYS A 169 6.68 -2.06 19.52
CA LYS A 169 6.38 -0.85 18.75
C LYS A 169 6.77 -1.00 17.29
N GLU A 170 7.95 -1.55 17.00
CA GLU A 170 8.41 -1.81 15.63
C GLU A 170 7.41 -2.69 14.87
N ARG A 171 7.02 -3.84 15.46
CA ARG A 171 6.03 -4.75 14.88
C ARG A 171 4.64 -4.12 14.69
N ALA A 172 4.23 -3.26 15.64
CA ALA A 172 2.98 -2.53 15.50
C ALA A 172 3.03 -1.54 14.32
N LEU A 173 4.15 -0.83 14.13
CA LEU A 173 4.34 0.09 13.00
C LEU A 173 4.45 -0.66 11.66
N GLU A 174 5.01 -1.87 11.65
CA GLU A 174 5.02 -2.73 10.47
C GLU A 174 3.60 -3.19 10.12
N LEU A 175 2.79 -3.59 11.11
CA LEU A 175 1.38 -3.91 10.89
C LEU A 175 0.59 -2.70 10.36
N ALA A 176 0.84 -1.49 10.86
CA ALA A 176 0.23 -0.28 10.33
C ALA A 176 0.61 -0.06 8.87
N SER A 177 1.90 -0.28 8.51
CA SER A 177 2.34 -0.19 7.11
C SER A 177 1.70 -1.27 6.23
N VAL A 178 1.42 -2.47 6.75
CA VAL A 178 0.66 -3.49 6.01
C VAL A 178 -0.75 -2.99 5.70
N TYR A 179 -1.46 -2.45 6.68
CA TYR A 179 -2.80 -1.89 6.47
C TYR A 179 -2.81 -0.72 5.48
N GLU A 180 -1.83 0.19 5.58
CA GLU A 180 -1.67 1.30 4.63
C GLU A 180 -1.53 0.79 3.19
N ASN A 181 -0.65 -0.18 2.94
CA ASN A 181 -0.47 -0.74 1.60
C ASN A 181 -1.68 -1.56 1.11
N LEU A 182 -2.40 -2.26 1.98
CA LEU A 182 -3.66 -2.92 1.63
C LEU A 182 -4.74 -1.88 1.28
N GLY A 183 -4.80 -0.77 2.00
CA GLY A 183 -5.65 0.38 1.68
C GLY A 183 -5.35 0.96 0.31
N ASP A 184 -4.07 1.14 -0.03
CA ASP A 184 -3.64 1.62 -1.35
C ASP A 184 -4.05 0.65 -2.47
N ILE A 185 -3.87 -0.67 -2.28
CA ILE A 185 -4.33 -1.69 -3.25
C ILE A 185 -5.87 -1.64 -3.40
N ASN A 186 -6.61 -1.52 -2.30
CA ASN A 186 -8.06 -1.38 -2.35
C ASN A 186 -8.49 -0.13 -3.13
N GLN A 187 -7.77 1.00 -3.01
CA GLN A 187 -8.03 2.20 -3.81
C GLN A 187 -7.81 1.96 -5.31
N GLU A 188 -6.70 1.34 -5.70
CA GLU A 188 -6.42 0.99 -7.10
C GLU A 188 -7.50 0.08 -7.70
N GLN A 189 -8.05 -0.81 -6.90
CA GLN A 189 -9.15 -1.69 -7.28
C GLN A 189 -10.53 -1.02 -7.18
N SER A 190 -10.61 0.28 -6.89
CA SER A 190 -11.84 1.04 -6.68
C SER A 190 -12.72 0.50 -5.53
N ASN A 191 -12.15 -0.27 -4.60
CA ASN A 191 -12.78 -0.71 -3.36
C ASN A 191 -12.55 0.34 -2.25
N PHE A 192 -13.19 1.50 -2.41
CA PHE A 192 -12.95 2.65 -1.53
C PHE A 192 -13.42 2.42 -0.09
N GLU A 193 -14.47 1.65 0.14
CA GLU A 193 -14.89 1.24 1.48
C GLU A 193 -13.83 0.37 2.16
N GLY A 194 -13.28 -0.63 1.46
CA GLY A 194 -12.19 -1.47 1.95
C GLY A 194 -10.94 -0.64 2.25
N ALA A 195 -10.61 0.32 1.38
CA ALA A 195 -9.51 1.25 1.61
C ALA A 195 -9.69 2.04 2.92
N ILE A 196 -10.88 2.60 3.16
CA ILE A 196 -11.17 3.34 4.40
C ILE A 196 -11.06 2.45 5.64
N GLU A 197 -11.47 1.18 5.55
CA GLU A 197 -11.37 0.23 6.67
C GLU A 197 -9.90 -0.06 7.02
N ASP A 198 -9.07 -0.35 6.04
CA ASP A 198 -7.65 -0.63 6.25
C ASP A 198 -6.89 0.61 6.72
N GLU A 199 -7.09 1.76 6.07
CA GLU A 199 -6.50 3.03 6.48
C GLU A 199 -6.92 3.44 7.90
N THR A 200 -8.15 3.11 8.32
CA THR A 200 -8.59 3.36 9.70
C THR A 200 -7.78 2.52 10.69
N LYS A 201 -7.46 1.26 10.36
CA LYS A 201 -6.61 0.41 11.20
C LYS A 201 -5.17 0.92 11.28
N ALA A 202 -4.61 1.34 10.15
CA ALA A 202 -3.29 1.97 10.11
C ALA A 202 -3.25 3.23 10.99
N LEU A 203 -4.25 4.10 10.86
CA LEU A 203 -4.38 5.34 11.62
C LEU A 203 -4.46 5.10 13.13
N GLU A 204 -5.28 4.15 13.59
CA GLU A 204 -5.42 3.77 14.99
C GLU A 204 -4.06 3.37 15.61
N ILE A 205 -3.26 2.61 14.86
CA ILE A 205 -1.94 2.17 15.31
C ILE A 205 -0.96 3.34 15.31
N TYR A 206 -0.91 4.15 14.25
CA TYR A 206 -0.03 5.29 14.15
C TYR A 206 -0.31 6.33 15.26
N GLU A 207 -1.56 6.66 15.52
CA GLU A 207 -1.93 7.60 16.60
C GLU A 207 -1.55 7.09 18.00
N LYS A 208 -1.55 5.77 18.19
CA LYS A 208 -1.14 5.15 19.45
C LYS A 208 0.38 5.11 19.63
N GLU A 209 1.11 4.78 18.58
CA GLU A 209 2.54 4.46 18.68
C GLU A 209 3.46 5.65 18.30
N LEU A 210 2.93 6.66 17.62
CA LEU A 210 3.70 7.80 17.13
C LEU A 210 3.33 9.11 17.82
N SER A 211 4.14 10.13 17.57
CA SER A 211 3.76 11.51 17.90
C SER A 211 2.63 11.96 16.99
N LEU A 212 1.65 12.69 17.52
CA LEU A 212 0.48 13.16 16.77
C LEU A 212 0.80 14.15 15.62
N ASP A 213 2.03 14.58 15.52
CA ASP A 213 2.57 15.37 14.43
C ASP A 213 3.42 14.56 13.43
N ASP A 214 3.38 13.21 13.51
CA ASP A 214 4.10 12.34 12.57
C ASP A 214 3.43 12.40 11.18
N ARG A 215 4.25 12.60 10.14
CA ARG A 215 3.78 12.76 8.77
C ARG A 215 3.03 11.54 8.21
N ARG A 216 3.28 10.33 8.74
CA ARG A 216 2.55 9.10 8.34
C ARG A 216 1.08 9.20 8.67
N ILE A 217 0.71 9.84 9.80
CA ILE A 217 -0.68 10.13 10.15
C ILE A 217 -1.32 11.02 9.08
N ALA A 218 -0.61 12.04 8.59
CA ALA A 218 -1.12 12.90 7.52
C ALA A 218 -1.27 12.15 6.18
N ALA A 219 -0.34 11.24 5.85
CA ALA A 219 -0.43 10.43 4.63
C ALA A 219 -1.69 9.55 4.62
N VAL A 220 -1.92 8.78 5.69
CA VAL A 220 -3.14 7.97 5.85
C VAL A 220 -4.41 8.83 5.77
N LEU A 221 -4.43 10.01 6.42
CA LEU A 221 -5.56 10.93 6.35
C LEU A 221 -5.78 11.49 4.93
N SER A 222 -4.73 11.64 4.12
CA SER A 222 -4.84 12.01 2.70
C SER A 222 -5.57 10.94 1.90
N ASN A 223 -5.12 9.69 2.01
CA ASN A 223 -5.69 8.55 1.32
C ASN A 223 -7.16 8.34 1.72
N MET A 224 -7.47 8.37 3.02
CA MET A 224 -8.86 8.31 3.51
C MET A 224 -9.72 9.46 2.95
N SER A 225 -9.18 10.68 2.88
CA SER A 225 -9.91 11.84 2.33
C SER A 225 -10.24 11.64 0.87
N LEU A 226 -9.30 11.07 0.09
CA LEU A 226 -9.51 10.73 -1.32
C LEU A 226 -10.57 9.62 -1.46
N ALA A 227 -10.49 8.55 -0.69
CA ALA A 227 -11.47 7.46 -0.71
C ALA A 227 -12.88 7.95 -0.37
N TYR A 228 -13.03 8.79 0.67
CA TYR A 228 -14.31 9.43 0.99
C TYR A 228 -14.83 10.32 -0.15
N GLN A 229 -13.96 11.07 -0.83
CA GLN A 229 -14.35 11.89 -1.97
C GLN A 229 -14.85 11.05 -3.14
N LEU A 230 -14.18 9.94 -3.45
CA LEU A 230 -14.57 9.02 -4.52
C LEU A 230 -15.89 8.28 -4.24
N LEU A 231 -16.30 8.24 -2.97
CA LEU A 231 -17.62 7.75 -2.53
C LEU A 231 -18.67 8.88 -2.43
N ASP A 232 -18.40 10.09 -2.92
CA ASP A 232 -19.26 11.26 -2.79
C ASP A 232 -19.58 11.65 -1.32
N ARG A 233 -18.75 11.19 -0.37
CA ARG A 233 -18.88 11.48 1.06
C ARG A 233 -18.09 12.74 1.43
N PHE A 234 -18.43 13.87 0.81
CA PHE A 234 -17.65 15.10 0.85
C PHE A 234 -17.46 15.69 2.24
N LYS A 235 -18.44 15.52 3.14
CA LYS A 235 -18.31 15.99 4.54
C LYS A 235 -17.27 15.21 5.34
N GLU A 236 -17.21 13.91 5.15
CA GLU A 236 -16.20 13.05 5.76
C GLU A 236 -14.83 13.33 5.15
N ALA A 237 -14.74 13.43 3.83
CA ALA A 237 -13.52 13.82 3.11
C ALA A 237 -12.94 15.13 3.64
N LEU A 238 -13.77 16.16 3.77
CA LEU A 238 -13.38 17.49 4.28
C LEU A 238 -12.84 17.40 5.72
N ARG A 239 -13.53 16.67 6.62
CA ARG A 239 -13.09 16.52 8.01
C ARG A 239 -11.76 15.80 8.09
N THR A 240 -11.57 14.76 7.29
CA THR A 240 -10.34 13.96 7.25
C THR A 240 -9.18 14.80 6.70
N CYS A 241 -9.41 15.57 5.62
CA CYS A 241 -8.45 16.51 5.08
C CYS A 241 -8.02 17.56 6.12
N GLN A 242 -8.97 18.15 6.85
CA GLN A 242 -8.70 19.13 7.91
C GLN A 242 -7.87 18.55 9.07
N ARG A 243 -8.07 17.28 9.41
CA ARG A 243 -7.21 16.58 10.39
C ARG A 243 -5.78 16.47 9.86
N GLY A 244 -5.57 16.09 8.59
CA GLY A 244 -4.25 16.05 7.96
C GLY A 244 -3.54 17.40 7.99
N ILE A 245 -4.25 18.49 7.66
CA ILE A 245 -3.75 19.87 7.76
C ILE A 245 -3.29 20.18 9.19
N ALA A 246 -4.04 19.77 10.20
CA ALA A 246 -3.69 20.02 11.60
C ALA A 246 -2.41 19.29 12.00
N VAL A 247 -2.23 18.03 11.56
CA VAL A 247 -1.02 17.23 11.78
C VAL A 247 0.21 17.91 11.16
N LEU A 248 0.12 18.30 9.89
CA LEU A 248 1.23 18.94 9.17
C LEU A 248 1.59 20.31 9.77
N LYS A 249 0.62 21.11 10.17
CA LYS A 249 0.85 22.39 10.88
C LYS A 249 1.55 22.17 12.22
N ALA A 250 1.15 21.15 12.98
CA ALA A 250 1.79 20.80 14.23
C ALA A 250 3.27 20.38 14.01
N ARG A 251 3.54 19.62 12.94
CA ARG A 251 4.89 19.21 12.56
C ARG A 251 5.76 20.40 12.18
N LEU A 252 5.28 21.32 11.35
CA LEU A 252 6.00 22.54 10.99
C LEU A 252 6.36 23.36 12.22
N LYS A 253 5.39 23.57 13.11
CA LYS A 253 5.64 24.30 14.36
C LYS A 253 6.73 23.64 15.20
N ARG A 254 6.72 22.32 15.32
CA ARG A 254 7.76 21.57 16.05
C ARG A 254 9.13 21.73 15.41
N LEU A 255 9.23 21.66 14.08
CA LEU A 255 10.50 21.87 13.38
C LEU A 255 11.04 23.30 13.59
N GLU A 256 10.17 24.31 13.60
CA GLU A 256 10.54 25.70 13.92
C GLU A 256 11.06 25.85 15.37
N GLU A 257 10.37 25.21 16.33
CA GLU A 257 10.78 25.21 17.74
C GLU A 257 12.13 24.50 17.94
N ASP A 258 12.40 23.43 17.23
CA ASP A 258 13.65 22.68 17.31
C ASP A 258 14.80 23.44 16.63
N ASP A 259 14.54 24.16 15.54
CA ASP A 259 15.51 25.06 14.92
C ASP A 259 15.96 26.20 15.87
N LEU A 260 15.01 26.79 16.56
CA LEU A 260 15.28 27.83 17.56
C LEU A 260 16.12 27.28 18.73
N LYS A 261 15.88 26.05 19.20
CA LYS A 261 16.64 25.41 20.29
C LYS A 261 18.10 25.14 19.90
N ASP A 262 18.31 24.76 18.64
CA ASP A 262 19.65 24.49 18.09
C ASP A 262 20.42 25.76 17.73
N GLY A 263 19.82 26.93 17.93
CA GLY A 263 20.46 28.23 17.66
C GLY A 263 20.60 28.52 16.16
N GLY A 264 19.69 28.00 15.31
CA GLY A 264 19.69 28.21 13.87
C GLY A 264 20.88 27.58 13.14
N LYS A 265 21.45 26.50 13.69
CA LYS A 265 22.50 25.76 12.99
C LYS A 265 21.91 25.11 11.74
N GLU A 266 22.60 25.30 10.63
CA GLU A 266 22.23 24.70 9.35
C GLU A 266 22.13 23.19 9.49
N ASN A 267 20.93 22.65 9.25
CA ASN A 267 20.63 21.22 9.25
C ASN A 267 19.86 20.92 7.96
N THR A 268 20.56 20.35 6.99
CA THR A 268 20.03 20.08 5.66
C THR A 268 18.79 19.19 5.71
N GLU A 269 18.82 18.12 6.52
CA GLU A 269 17.67 17.19 6.64
C GLU A 269 16.42 17.90 7.19
N ARG A 270 16.58 18.77 8.19
CA ARG A 270 15.48 19.57 8.74
C ARG A 270 14.92 20.54 7.71
N THR A 271 15.80 21.19 6.94
CA THR A 271 15.39 22.14 5.90
C THR A 271 14.62 21.41 4.80
N GLU A 272 15.10 20.27 4.32
CA GLU A 272 14.43 19.45 3.33
C GLU A 272 13.06 18.93 3.83
N GLU A 273 13.00 18.47 5.08
CA GLU A 273 11.73 18.07 5.69
C GLU A 273 10.74 19.23 5.75
N PHE A 274 11.21 20.42 6.16
CA PHE A 274 10.39 21.62 6.26
C PHE A 274 9.78 22.02 4.90
N GLU A 275 10.60 22.05 3.85
CA GLU A 275 10.12 22.37 2.49
C GLU A 275 9.15 21.30 1.97
N THR A 276 9.44 20.04 2.21
CA THR A 276 8.55 18.93 1.83
C THR A 276 7.19 19.06 2.50
N ILE A 277 7.15 19.30 3.82
CA ILE A 277 5.89 19.44 4.56
C ILE A 277 5.12 20.67 4.12
N ARG A 278 5.80 21.77 3.80
CA ARG A 278 5.14 22.98 3.27
C ARG A 278 4.46 22.73 1.93
N ALA A 279 5.11 22.00 1.03
CA ALA A 279 4.54 21.64 -0.26
C ALA A 279 3.28 20.78 -0.06
N VAL A 280 3.38 19.69 0.72
CA VAL A 280 2.24 18.81 1.02
C VAL A 280 1.10 19.58 1.72
N LEU A 281 1.41 20.50 2.63
CA LEU A 281 0.39 21.34 3.27
C LEU A 281 -0.32 22.27 2.25
N GLY A 282 0.39 22.72 1.21
CA GLY A 282 -0.19 23.44 0.09
C GLY A 282 -1.27 22.60 -0.60
N ASP A 283 -0.91 21.38 -1.01
CA ASP A 283 -1.82 20.43 -1.68
C ASP A 283 -3.06 20.14 -0.82
N PHE A 284 -2.88 19.89 0.48
CA PHE A 284 -3.98 19.68 1.41
C PHE A 284 -4.90 20.91 1.52
N THR A 285 -4.34 22.13 1.48
CA THR A 285 -5.11 23.36 1.57
C THR A 285 -5.93 23.60 0.32
N GLU A 286 -5.39 23.31 -0.85
CA GLU A 286 -6.14 23.35 -2.11
C GLU A 286 -7.28 22.33 -2.11
N LYS A 287 -6.98 21.11 -1.66
CA LYS A 287 -7.98 20.04 -1.51
C LYS A 287 -9.09 20.41 -0.52
N GLU A 288 -8.78 21.08 0.59
CA GLU A 288 -9.78 21.57 1.55
C GLU A 288 -10.77 22.52 0.88
N VAL A 289 -10.28 23.45 0.04
CA VAL A 289 -11.13 24.41 -0.69
C VAL A 289 -12.06 23.68 -1.67
N GLU A 290 -11.53 22.73 -2.42
CA GLU A 290 -12.32 21.90 -3.35
C GLU A 290 -13.42 21.12 -2.61
N LEU A 291 -13.05 20.36 -1.59
CA LEU A 291 -13.97 19.54 -0.80
C LEU A 291 -15.06 20.36 -0.11
N LYS A 292 -14.72 21.56 0.36
CA LYS A 292 -15.70 22.48 0.92
C LYS A 292 -16.73 22.92 -0.13
N GLY A 293 -16.28 23.24 -1.34
CA GLY A 293 -17.18 23.58 -2.46
C GLY A 293 -18.14 22.43 -2.79
N LEU A 294 -17.63 21.20 -2.86
CA LEU A 294 -18.43 20.00 -3.13
C LEU A 294 -19.46 19.74 -2.01
N ALA A 295 -19.05 19.84 -0.76
CA ALA A 295 -19.94 19.64 0.39
C ALA A 295 -21.06 20.71 0.46
N ASP A 296 -20.77 21.96 0.12
CA ASP A 296 -21.74 23.05 0.07
C ASP A 296 -22.74 22.85 -1.10
N GLN A 297 -22.28 22.37 -2.27
CA GLN A 297 -23.13 22.02 -3.41
C GLN A 297 -24.07 20.86 -3.06
N GLU A 298 -23.55 19.80 -2.46
CA GLU A 298 -24.33 18.65 -2.00
C GLU A 298 -25.42 19.08 -1.02
N GLN A 299 -25.07 19.95 -0.05
CA GLN A 299 -26.03 20.47 0.93
C GLN A 299 -27.13 21.31 0.26
N SER A 300 -26.75 22.20 -0.66
CA SER A 300 -27.68 23.03 -1.40
C SER A 300 -28.66 22.19 -2.24
N ALA A 301 -28.18 21.14 -2.89
CA ALA A 301 -29.02 20.21 -3.64
C ALA A 301 -30.03 19.47 -2.74
N LYS A 302 -29.57 18.98 -1.57
CA LYS A 302 -30.44 18.32 -0.58
C LYS A 302 -31.52 19.27 -0.05
N ASP A 303 -31.20 20.54 0.18
CA ASP A 303 -32.16 21.54 0.68
C ASP A 303 -33.18 21.93 -0.40
N ALA A 304 -32.76 21.98 -1.68
CA ALA A 304 -33.66 22.23 -2.80
C ALA A 304 -34.68 21.09 -3.02
N ILE A 305 -34.29 19.83 -2.76
CA ILE A 305 -35.19 18.67 -2.85
C ILE A 305 -36.21 18.66 -1.69
N ARG A 306 -35.87 19.22 -0.54
CA ARG A 306 -36.74 19.26 0.66
C ARG A 306 -37.74 20.39 0.65
N ALA A 307 -37.52 21.45 -0.17
CA ALA A 307 -38.38 22.63 -0.33
C ALA A 307 -39.53 22.38 -1.31
#